data_b5b12121ff0a8c090aca9f5a7015d740
#
_entry.id   b5b12121ff0a8c090aca9f5a7015d740
#
_cell.length_a   1.000
_cell.length_b   1.000
_cell.length_c   1.000
_cell.angle_alpha   90.00
_cell.angle_beta   90.00
_cell.angle_gamma   90.00
#
_symmetry.space_group_name_H-M   'P 1'
#
loop_
_entity.id
_entity.type
_entity.pdbx_description
1 polymer ?
#
loop_
_entity_poly.entity_id
_entity_poly.type
_entity_poly.pdbx_seq_one_letter_code
_entity_poly.pdbx_strand_id
1 'polypeptide(L)'
;AALYRIIAHYRMTDLIDTHISLRVPDQPDCFLINQYGVAFEKMRASTLVKINHEGQVVESYEQDKPVNMAGFVIHSAIHDAHPHLNCVIHTHTADGIAVSAQKHGLLPISQHAMKFYQHVAYHEYEGVALSTDEQERLIQDLGDHRAMILRNHGLLTAGETIARAFHEIYFLERACQAQVKALSGGAELHYPAEEVRIKTAKQFASPLIEPILQRAWQAALSLIEHQYTEYAS
;
A
#
# COMPACT_ATOMS: atom_id res chain seq x y z
N ALA A 1 7.11 -3.92 -11.97
CA ALA A 1 6.08 -3.63 -12.99
C ALA A 1 4.80 -4.47 -12.77
N ALA A 2 4.87 -5.79 -12.58
CA ALA A 2 3.68 -6.64 -12.40
C ALA A 2 2.73 -6.15 -11.30
N LEU A 3 3.26 -5.74 -10.14
CA LEU A 3 2.45 -5.24 -9.03
C LEU A 3 1.59 -4.04 -9.43
N TYR A 4 2.12 -3.09 -10.20
CA TYR A 4 1.36 -1.95 -10.73
C TYR A 4 0.18 -2.40 -11.59
N ARG A 5 0.42 -3.36 -12.49
CA ARG A 5 -0.64 -3.92 -13.36
C ARG A 5 -1.72 -4.64 -12.55
N ILE A 6 -1.34 -5.34 -11.46
CA ILE A 6 -2.28 -5.99 -10.56
C ILE A 6 -3.12 -4.96 -9.80
N ILE A 7 -2.52 -3.90 -9.28
CA ILE A 7 -3.24 -2.79 -8.63
C ILE A 7 -4.23 -2.15 -9.61
N ALA A 8 -3.81 -1.94 -10.86
CA ALA A 8 -4.69 -1.44 -11.92
C ALA A 8 -5.82 -2.44 -12.25
N HIS A 9 -5.52 -3.74 -12.35
CA HIS A 9 -6.53 -4.79 -12.58
C HIS A 9 -7.64 -4.75 -11.53
N TYR A 10 -7.29 -4.48 -10.28
CA TYR A 10 -8.26 -4.34 -9.19
C TYR A 10 -8.87 -2.93 -9.07
N ARG A 11 -8.58 -2.02 -10.02
CA ARG A 11 -9.07 -0.63 -10.04
C ARG A 11 -8.72 0.15 -8.78
N MET A 12 -7.50 -0.05 -8.29
CA MET A 12 -6.99 0.62 -7.10
C MET A 12 -6.02 1.75 -7.46
N THR A 13 -6.20 2.36 -8.64
CA THR A 13 -5.41 3.48 -9.16
C THR A 13 -6.15 4.80 -9.01
N ASP A 14 -5.41 5.90 -9.04
CA ASP A 14 -5.93 7.26 -9.13
C ASP A 14 -5.09 8.03 -10.16
N LEU A 15 -5.43 7.88 -11.45
CA LEU A 15 -4.67 8.40 -12.59
C LEU A 15 -3.15 8.14 -12.45
N ILE A 16 -2.39 9.16 -12.03
CA ILE A 16 -0.92 9.14 -11.87
C ILE A 16 -0.46 9.43 -10.44
N ASP A 17 -1.41 9.65 -9.50
CA ASP A 17 -1.11 10.20 -8.17
C ASP A 17 -0.91 9.13 -7.08
N THR A 18 -0.92 7.86 -7.45
CA THR A 18 -0.56 6.75 -6.57
C THR A 18 0.85 6.23 -6.87
N HIS A 19 1.46 5.57 -5.89
CA HIS A 19 2.84 5.12 -6.05
C HIS A 19 3.11 3.83 -5.29
N ILE A 20 4.07 3.06 -5.82
CA ILE A 20 4.58 1.85 -5.21
C ILE A 20 6.09 1.92 -5.25
N SER A 21 6.75 1.57 -4.15
CA SER A 21 8.19 1.43 -4.15
C SER A 21 8.64 0.03 -3.73
N LEU A 22 9.81 -0.35 -4.19
CA LEU A 22 10.46 -1.61 -3.85
C LEU A 22 11.96 -1.36 -3.64
N ARG A 23 12.46 -1.72 -2.46
CA ARG A 23 13.90 -1.67 -2.15
C ARG A 23 14.68 -2.54 -3.14
N VAL A 24 15.79 -2.02 -3.63
CA VAL A 24 16.66 -2.77 -4.57
C VAL A 24 17.45 -3.82 -3.79
N PRO A 25 17.41 -5.10 -4.19
CA PRO A 25 18.26 -6.11 -3.57
C PRO A 25 19.74 -5.70 -3.66
N ASP A 26 20.49 -5.94 -2.60
CA ASP A 26 21.94 -5.64 -2.49
C ASP A 26 22.32 -4.15 -2.59
N GLN A 27 21.33 -3.25 -2.68
CA GLN A 27 21.49 -1.80 -2.66
C GLN A 27 20.49 -1.17 -1.67
N PRO A 28 20.71 -1.32 -0.36
CA PRO A 28 19.72 -0.96 0.67
C PRO A 28 19.33 0.52 0.65
N ASP A 29 20.21 1.38 0.14
CA ASP A 29 20.00 2.83 0.04
C ASP A 29 19.25 3.24 -1.23
N CYS A 30 18.79 2.27 -2.03
CA CYS A 30 18.07 2.52 -3.27
C CYS A 30 16.72 1.79 -3.31
N PHE A 31 15.74 2.41 -3.94
CA PHE A 31 14.47 1.77 -4.24
C PHE A 31 13.94 2.14 -5.63
N LEU A 32 13.20 1.22 -6.23
CA LEU A 32 12.47 1.44 -7.47
C LEU A 32 11.12 2.07 -7.15
N ILE A 33 10.73 3.07 -7.93
CA ILE A 33 9.42 3.72 -7.87
C ILE A 33 8.89 3.95 -9.29
N ASN A 34 7.59 4.17 -9.45
CA ASN A 34 7.03 4.50 -10.76
C ASN A 34 7.50 5.86 -11.27
N GLN A 35 7.74 5.93 -12.57
CA GLN A 35 7.87 7.21 -13.27
C GLN A 35 6.55 7.98 -13.10
N TYR A 36 6.64 9.23 -12.67
CA TYR A 36 5.48 10.10 -12.57
C TYR A 36 4.91 10.43 -13.96
N GLY A 37 3.61 10.39 -14.09
CA GLY A 37 2.92 10.61 -15.36
C GLY A 37 2.64 9.34 -16.16
N VAL A 38 3.10 8.16 -15.73
CA VAL A 38 2.79 6.88 -16.36
C VAL A 38 1.69 6.16 -15.59
N ALA A 39 0.56 5.89 -16.25
CA ALA A 39 -0.53 5.13 -15.67
C ALA A 39 -0.08 3.70 -15.31
N PHE A 40 -0.61 3.15 -14.21
CA PHE A 40 -0.24 1.82 -13.71
C PHE A 40 -0.49 0.70 -14.73
N GLU A 41 -1.52 0.83 -15.57
CA GLU A 41 -1.83 -0.07 -16.69
C GLU A 41 -0.74 -0.09 -17.77
N LYS A 42 0.12 0.92 -17.81
CA LYS A 42 1.19 1.07 -18.80
C LYS A 42 2.58 0.83 -18.23
N MET A 43 2.67 0.57 -16.92
CA MET A 43 3.97 0.35 -16.28
C MET A 43 4.70 -0.85 -16.87
N ARG A 44 6.01 -0.67 -17.12
CA ARG A 44 6.97 -1.67 -17.60
C ARG A 44 8.18 -1.68 -16.69
N ALA A 45 9.00 -2.71 -16.75
CA ALA A 45 10.26 -2.73 -16.02
C ALA A 45 11.14 -1.54 -16.41
N SER A 46 11.22 -1.21 -17.69
CA SER A 46 11.97 -0.07 -18.24
C SER A 46 11.41 1.31 -17.84
N THR A 47 10.16 1.41 -17.38
CA THR A 47 9.58 2.67 -16.90
C THR A 47 9.78 2.91 -15.42
N LEU A 48 10.36 1.97 -14.68
CA LEU A 48 10.71 2.16 -13.28
C LEU A 48 11.93 3.10 -13.16
N VAL A 49 11.95 3.88 -12.10
CA VAL A 49 13.04 4.79 -11.77
C VAL A 49 13.72 4.30 -10.50
N LYS A 50 15.04 4.18 -10.51
CA LYS A 50 15.82 3.90 -9.31
C LYS A 50 16.25 5.20 -8.68
N ILE A 51 15.86 5.42 -7.41
CA ILE A 51 16.19 6.60 -6.63
C ILE A 51 16.90 6.20 -5.33
N ASN A 52 17.69 7.11 -4.80
CA ASN A 52 18.30 6.99 -3.46
C ASN A 52 17.43 7.66 -2.39
N HIS A 53 17.88 7.61 -1.13
CA HIS A 53 17.18 8.20 0.01
C HIS A 53 17.08 9.73 -0.02
N GLU A 54 17.91 10.40 -0.83
CA GLU A 54 17.84 11.84 -1.07
C GLU A 54 16.89 12.21 -2.21
N GLY A 55 16.21 11.22 -2.83
CA GLY A 55 15.30 11.45 -3.95
C GLY A 55 15.98 11.67 -5.31
N GLN A 56 17.31 11.46 -5.37
CA GLN A 56 18.06 11.59 -6.60
C GLN A 56 17.89 10.35 -7.48
N VAL A 57 17.65 10.57 -8.75
CA VAL A 57 17.61 9.48 -9.73
C VAL A 57 19.03 8.93 -9.92
N VAL A 58 19.23 7.69 -9.51
CA VAL A 58 20.52 6.98 -9.62
C VAL A 58 20.63 6.26 -10.98
N GLU A 59 19.49 5.72 -11.44
CA GLU A 59 19.45 5.00 -12.72
C GLU A 59 18.05 5.07 -13.32
N SER A 60 17.98 5.39 -14.60
CA SER A 60 16.77 5.27 -15.39
C SER A 60 17.12 4.95 -16.84
N TYR A 61 16.25 4.22 -17.54
CA TYR A 61 16.46 3.89 -18.96
C TYR A 61 16.36 5.10 -19.89
N GLU A 62 15.67 6.16 -19.45
CA GLU A 62 15.51 7.40 -20.20
C GLU A 62 15.99 8.57 -19.34
N GLN A 63 16.50 9.62 -19.98
CA GLN A 63 16.87 10.85 -19.29
C GLN A 63 15.60 11.62 -18.85
N ASP A 64 15.70 12.33 -17.75
CA ASP A 64 14.66 13.25 -17.22
C ASP A 64 13.32 12.60 -16.85
N LYS A 65 13.34 11.39 -16.23
CA LYS A 65 12.13 10.78 -15.69
C LYS A 65 11.72 11.46 -14.37
N PRO A 66 10.56 12.13 -14.34
CA PRO A 66 10.09 12.75 -13.11
C PRO A 66 9.65 11.68 -12.09
N VAL A 67 9.89 11.97 -10.81
CA VAL A 67 9.40 11.20 -9.68
C VAL A 67 8.38 12.05 -8.94
N ASN A 68 7.32 11.43 -8.42
CA ASN A 68 6.36 12.11 -7.56
C ASN A 68 7.01 12.42 -6.20
N MET A 69 7.22 13.70 -5.91
CA MET A 69 7.88 14.12 -4.67
C MET A 69 7.08 13.78 -3.42
N ALA A 70 5.75 13.81 -3.46
CA ALA A 70 4.94 13.35 -2.34
C ALA A 70 5.12 11.86 -2.09
N GLY A 71 5.19 11.07 -3.16
CA GLY A 71 5.53 9.65 -3.06
C GLY A 71 6.92 9.42 -2.48
N PHE A 72 7.90 10.20 -2.91
CA PHE A 72 9.25 10.13 -2.36
C PHE A 72 9.26 10.39 -0.85
N VAL A 73 8.65 11.48 -0.38
CA VAL A 73 8.63 11.86 1.04
C VAL A 73 8.07 10.74 1.92
N ILE A 74 6.93 10.17 1.54
CA ILE A 74 6.26 9.10 2.30
C ILE A 74 7.08 7.81 2.26
N HIS A 75 7.52 7.38 1.06
CA HIS A 75 8.17 6.08 0.90
C HIS A 75 9.59 6.03 1.44
N SER A 76 10.38 7.11 1.25
CA SER A 76 11.73 7.19 1.82
C SER A 76 11.70 7.11 3.33
N ALA A 77 10.76 7.82 3.99
CA ALA A 77 10.59 7.77 5.43
C ALA A 77 10.40 6.33 5.95
N ILE A 78 9.52 5.56 5.29
CA ILE A 78 9.25 4.17 5.69
C ILE A 78 10.45 3.27 5.41
N HIS A 79 11.09 3.40 4.24
CA HIS A 79 12.26 2.61 3.91
C HIS A 79 13.44 2.88 4.85
N ASP A 80 13.63 4.12 5.28
CA ASP A 80 14.70 4.50 6.20
C ASP A 80 14.47 3.96 7.61
N ALA A 81 13.27 4.16 8.14
CA ALA A 81 12.93 3.77 9.50
C ALA A 81 12.78 2.25 9.67
N HIS A 82 12.35 1.55 8.61
CA HIS A 82 12.02 0.13 8.64
C HIS A 82 12.79 -0.66 7.57
N PRO A 83 14.09 -0.96 7.77
CA PRO A 83 14.93 -1.64 6.77
C PRO A 83 14.42 -3.02 6.33
N HIS A 84 13.55 -3.66 7.11
CA HIS A 84 12.93 -4.94 6.79
C HIS A 84 11.69 -4.80 5.88
N LEU A 85 11.09 -3.61 5.77
CA LEU A 85 9.96 -3.35 4.88
C LEU A 85 10.48 -2.98 3.48
N ASN A 86 10.44 -3.93 2.57
CA ASN A 86 11.02 -3.78 1.24
C ASN A 86 10.05 -3.24 0.20
N CYS A 87 8.74 -3.40 0.40
CA CYS A 87 7.71 -2.94 -0.54
C CYS A 87 6.71 -2.04 0.17
N VAL A 88 6.45 -0.86 -0.37
CA VAL A 88 5.46 0.10 0.12
C VAL A 88 4.47 0.40 -0.99
N ILE A 89 3.17 0.38 -0.67
CA ILE A 89 2.06 0.63 -1.60
C ILE A 89 1.17 1.72 -1.01
N HIS A 90 0.89 2.74 -1.79
CA HIS A 90 -0.05 3.80 -1.43
C HIS A 90 -1.12 3.95 -2.51
N THR A 91 -2.39 4.05 -2.08
CA THR A 91 -3.55 4.12 -2.97
C THR A 91 -4.56 5.17 -2.52
N HIS A 92 -5.26 5.78 -3.49
CA HIS A 92 -6.35 6.75 -3.29
C HIS A 92 -7.69 6.18 -3.80
N THR A 93 -8.06 4.99 -3.37
CA THR A 93 -9.34 4.41 -3.75
C THR A 93 -10.50 5.17 -3.10
N ALA A 94 -11.63 5.29 -3.79
CA ALA A 94 -12.80 6.01 -3.28
C ALA A 94 -13.28 5.47 -1.92
N ASP A 95 -13.30 4.14 -1.76
CA ASP A 95 -13.71 3.51 -0.50
C ASP A 95 -12.64 3.67 0.59
N GLY A 96 -11.35 3.63 0.23
CA GLY A 96 -10.24 3.92 1.14
C GLY A 96 -10.29 5.37 1.65
N ILE A 97 -10.46 6.34 0.75
CA ILE A 97 -10.66 7.76 1.10
C ILE A 97 -11.89 7.92 1.99
N ALA A 98 -13.02 7.31 1.63
CA ALA A 98 -14.25 7.40 2.41
C ALA A 98 -14.08 6.91 3.85
N VAL A 99 -13.38 5.79 4.06
CA VAL A 99 -13.08 5.28 5.42
C VAL A 99 -12.06 6.15 6.12
N SER A 100 -11.05 6.67 5.41
CA SER A 100 -10.05 7.57 5.99
C SER A 100 -10.65 8.86 6.58
N ALA A 101 -11.76 9.33 5.99
CA ALA A 101 -12.51 10.51 6.45
C ALA A 101 -13.51 10.22 7.58
N GLN A 102 -13.74 8.94 7.93
CA GLN A 102 -14.65 8.59 9.01
C GLN A 102 -13.99 8.72 10.38
N LYS A 103 -14.65 9.37 11.32
CA LYS A 103 -14.12 9.63 12.68
C LYS A 103 -13.58 8.36 13.36
N HIS A 104 -14.27 7.23 13.21
CA HIS A 104 -13.90 5.97 13.86
C HIS A 104 -12.91 5.14 13.02
N GLY A 105 -12.58 5.58 11.79
CA GLY A 105 -11.73 4.83 10.89
C GLY A 105 -12.31 3.46 10.51
N LEU A 106 -11.46 2.45 10.40
CA LEU A 106 -11.84 1.10 10.00
C LEU A 106 -12.56 0.37 11.14
N LEU A 107 -13.81 -0.04 10.88
CA LEU A 107 -14.65 -0.78 11.83
C LEU A 107 -14.42 -2.29 11.68
N PRO A 108 -14.35 -3.08 12.77
CA PRO A 108 -14.11 -4.52 12.72
C PRO A 108 -15.40 -5.32 12.40
N ILE A 109 -16.05 -4.98 11.30
CA ILE A 109 -17.34 -5.54 10.87
C ILE A 109 -17.24 -6.66 9.82
N SER A 110 -16.03 -7.00 9.41
CA SER A 110 -15.78 -8.06 8.43
C SER A 110 -14.52 -8.82 8.79
N GLN A 111 -14.37 -10.05 8.29
CA GLN A 111 -13.12 -10.81 8.46
C GLN A 111 -11.91 -10.04 7.91
N HIS A 112 -12.08 -9.32 6.78
CA HIS A 112 -11.05 -8.47 6.19
C HIS A 112 -10.65 -7.34 7.15
N ALA A 113 -11.61 -6.67 7.76
CA ALA A 113 -11.35 -5.61 8.73
C ALA A 113 -10.76 -6.14 10.05
N MET A 114 -11.21 -7.30 10.52
CA MET A 114 -10.68 -7.93 11.72
C MET A 114 -9.20 -8.35 11.60
N LYS A 115 -8.69 -8.56 10.38
CA LYS A 115 -7.24 -8.71 10.14
C LYS A 115 -6.44 -7.54 10.70
N PHE A 116 -6.99 -6.33 10.61
CA PHE A 116 -6.36 -5.08 11.01
C PHE A 116 -6.77 -4.62 12.41
N TYR A 117 -7.54 -5.41 13.14
CA TYR A 117 -8.00 -5.03 14.47
C TYR A 117 -6.81 -4.86 15.43
N GLN A 118 -6.59 -3.64 15.93
CA GLN A 118 -5.41 -3.23 16.70
C GLN A 118 -4.07 -3.32 15.93
N HIS A 119 -4.11 -3.43 14.59
CA HIS A 119 -2.92 -3.58 13.73
C HIS A 119 -2.94 -2.63 12.52
N VAL A 120 -3.74 -1.57 12.56
CA VAL A 120 -3.73 -0.48 11.59
C VAL A 120 -3.39 0.84 12.28
N ALA A 121 -2.43 1.55 11.71
CA ALA A 121 -2.04 2.87 12.13
C ALA A 121 -2.92 3.95 11.49
N TYR A 122 -2.92 5.14 12.05
CA TYR A 122 -3.56 6.33 11.49
C TYR A 122 -2.59 7.49 11.53
N HIS A 123 -2.55 8.25 10.45
CA HIS A 123 -1.78 9.48 10.36
C HIS A 123 -2.69 10.64 9.98
N GLU A 124 -2.65 11.74 10.73
CA GLU A 124 -3.48 12.91 10.47
C GLU A 124 -3.07 13.63 9.17
N TYR A 125 -4.04 14.28 8.52
CA TYR A 125 -3.77 14.99 7.27
C TYR A 125 -3.07 16.32 7.53
N GLU A 126 -1.84 16.46 7.05
CA GLU A 126 -1.03 17.66 7.22
C GLU A 126 -0.90 18.49 5.92
N GLY A 127 -1.60 18.12 4.87
CA GLY A 127 -1.51 18.71 3.54
C GLY A 127 -0.94 17.74 2.51
N VAL A 128 -0.52 18.26 1.35
CA VAL A 128 0.21 17.45 0.38
C VAL A 128 1.63 17.23 0.89
N ALA A 129 2.07 15.98 1.00
CA ALA A 129 3.37 15.57 1.58
C ALA A 129 4.56 16.04 0.72
N LEU A 130 4.87 17.31 0.76
CA LEU A 130 6.00 17.93 0.03
C LEU A 130 7.16 18.31 0.96
N SER A 131 6.95 18.25 2.28
CA SER A 131 7.97 18.56 3.30
C SER A 131 8.45 17.30 4.01
N THR A 132 9.74 17.24 4.28
CA THR A 132 10.34 16.17 5.10
C THR A 132 9.98 16.27 6.58
N ASP A 133 9.43 17.39 7.04
CA ASP A 133 9.05 17.58 8.45
C ASP A 133 7.93 16.62 8.89
N GLU A 134 7.11 16.12 7.95
CA GLU A 134 6.05 15.13 8.19
C GLU A 134 6.61 13.72 8.43
N GLN A 135 7.80 13.42 7.90
CA GLN A 135 8.38 12.07 7.91
C GLN A 135 8.51 11.48 9.32
N GLU A 136 9.00 12.27 10.28
CA GLU A 136 9.16 11.80 11.67
C GLU A 136 7.82 11.39 12.31
N ARG A 137 6.77 12.18 12.07
CA ARG A 137 5.42 11.89 12.60
C ARG A 137 4.79 10.69 11.91
N LEU A 138 4.96 10.57 10.59
CA LEU A 138 4.47 9.43 9.83
C LEU A 138 5.13 8.13 10.29
N ILE A 139 6.42 8.13 10.55
CA ILE A 139 7.18 6.98 11.10
C ILE A 139 6.68 6.64 12.51
N GLN A 140 6.52 7.66 13.36
CA GLN A 140 6.03 7.48 14.72
C GLN A 140 4.63 6.87 14.73
N ASP A 141 3.75 7.37 13.88
CA ASP A 141 2.37 6.89 13.77
C ASP A 141 2.32 5.47 13.18
N LEU A 142 3.17 5.15 12.20
CA LEU A 142 3.22 3.80 11.63
C LEU A 142 3.67 2.78 12.69
N GLY A 143 4.67 3.10 13.51
CA GLY A 143 5.22 2.20 14.50
C GLY A 143 5.58 0.85 13.87
N ASP A 144 5.18 -0.25 14.51
CA ASP A 144 5.43 -1.62 14.02
C ASP A 144 4.33 -2.16 13.08
N HIS A 145 3.41 -1.29 12.64
CA HIS A 145 2.30 -1.70 11.78
C HIS A 145 2.73 -1.79 10.31
N ARG A 146 2.05 -2.67 9.55
CA ARG A 146 2.21 -2.81 8.10
C ARG A 146 1.12 -2.11 7.30
N ALA A 147 0.12 -1.58 7.97
CA ALA A 147 -1.01 -0.89 7.35
C ALA A 147 -1.27 0.42 8.07
N MET A 148 -1.52 1.46 7.30
CA MET A 148 -1.85 2.80 7.80
C MET A 148 -2.99 3.39 6.98
N ILE A 149 -3.90 4.06 7.64
CA ILE A 149 -4.91 4.91 7.02
C ILE A 149 -4.46 6.35 7.19
N LEU A 150 -4.14 6.99 6.06
CA LEU A 150 -3.84 8.42 6.01
C LEU A 150 -5.18 9.17 6.04
N ARG A 151 -5.46 9.89 7.12
CA ARG A 151 -6.73 10.60 7.34
C ARG A 151 -7.04 11.54 6.17
N ASN A 152 -8.28 11.49 5.68
CA ASN A 152 -8.76 12.32 4.55
C ASN A 152 -7.93 12.20 3.26
N HIS A 153 -7.14 11.14 3.11
CA HIS A 153 -6.20 11.00 2.02
C HIS A 153 -6.30 9.63 1.33
N GLY A 154 -5.97 8.55 2.02
CA GLY A 154 -5.98 7.23 1.40
C GLY A 154 -5.40 6.13 2.27
N LEU A 155 -4.94 5.07 1.63
CA LEU A 155 -4.43 3.87 2.27
C LEU A 155 -2.95 3.68 1.96
N LEU A 156 -2.21 3.21 2.96
CA LEU A 156 -0.80 2.84 2.81
C LEU A 156 -0.57 1.47 3.43
N THR A 157 0.21 0.63 2.75
CA THR A 157 0.68 -0.62 3.32
C THR A 157 2.14 -0.88 2.99
N ALA A 158 2.82 -1.62 3.87
CA ALA A 158 4.19 -2.04 3.67
C ALA A 158 4.37 -3.53 3.99
N GLY A 159 5.41 -4.12 3.45
CA GLY A 159 5.70 -5.52 3.68
C GLY A 159 7.14 -5.89 3.35
N GLU A 160 7.60 -6.98 3.94
CA GLU A 160 8.93 -7.55 3.74
C GLU A 160 9.09 -8.08 2.31
N THR A 161 7.97 -8.41 1.67
CA THR A 161 7.90 -8.90 0.30
C THR A 161 6.75 -8.23 -0.46
N ILE A 162 6.82 -8.25 -1.79
CA ILE A 162 5.72 -7.81 -2.65
C ILE A 162 4.42 -8.57 -2.32
N ALA A 163 4.50 -9.88 -2.10
CA ALA A 163 3.35 -10.71 -1.75
C ALA A 163 2.68 -10.25 -0.45
N ARG A 164 3.48 -9.88 0.56
CA ARG A 164 3.00 -9.36 1.84
C ARG A 164 2.33 -8.00 1.64
N ALA A 165 3.03 -7.03 1.04
CA ALA A 165 2.49 -5.68 0.84
C ALA A 165 1.21 -5.70 0.00
N PHE A 166 1.17 -6.51 -1.06
CA PHE A 166 -0.03 -6.69 -1.89
C PHE A 166 -1.21 -7.28 -1.09
N HIS A 167 -0.96 -8.31 -0.30
CA HIS A 167 -2.02 -8.90 0.52
C HIS A 167 -2.56 -7.91 1.54
N GLU A 168 -1.69 -7.08 2.15
CA GLU A 168 -2.11 -6.03 3.08
C GLU A 168 -3.03 -5.02 2.38
N ILE A 169 -2.61 -4.42 1.26
CA ILE A 169 -3.39 -3.40 0.57
C ILE A 169 -4.70 -3.97 -0.01
N TYR A 170 -4.67 -5.19 -0.55
CA TYR A 170 -5.87 -5.84 -1.09
C TYR A 170 -6.94 -6.05 -0.01
N PHE A 171 -6.55 -6.60 1.15
CA PHE A 171 -7.48 -6.84 2.25
C PHE A 171 -7.97 -5.55 2.91
N LEU A 172 -7.10 -4.53 3.03
CA LEU A 172 -7.47 -3.23 3.57
C LEU A 172 -8.51 -2.54 2.68
N GLU A 173 -8.29 -2.54 1.38
CA GLU A 173 -9.25 -2.02 0.40
C GLU A 173 -10.59 -2.78 0.47
N ARG A 174 -10.57 -4.14 0.52
CA ARG A 174 -11.80 -4.93 0.64
C ARG A 174 -12.55 -4.66 1.95
N ALA A 175 -11.82 -4.40 3.03
CA ALA A 175 -12.41 -3.99 4.31
C ALA A 175 -13.11 -2.63 4.20
N CYS A 176 -12.47 -1.65 3.55
CA CYS A 176 -13.06 -0.33 3.30
C CYS A 176 -14.31 -0.42 2.42
N GLN A 177 -14.26 -1.19 1.33
CA GLN A 177 -15.42 -1.42 0.45
C GLN A 177 -16.60 -2.03 1.20
N ALA A 178 -16.35 -3.02 2.06
CA ALA A 178 -17.39 -3.64 2.87
C ALA A 178 -18.02 -2.64 3.85
N GLN A 179 -17.18 -1.81 4.49
CA GLN A 179 -17.63 -0.81 5.46
C GLN A 179 -18.50 0.27 4.80
N VAL A 180 -18.05 0.85 3.69
CA VAL A 180 -18.81 1.87 2.94
C VAL A 180 -20.18 1.31 2.54
N LYS A 181 -20.24 0.10 2.00
CA LYS A 181 -21.49 -0.55 1.62
C LYS A 181 -22.39 -0.85 2.81
N ALA A 182 -21.84 -1.35 3.91
CA ALA A 182 -22.60 -1.65 5.12
C ALA A 182 -23.22 -0.40 5.75
N LEU A 183 -22.51 0.74 5.70
CA LEU A 183 -22.99 2.01 6.25
C LEU A 183 -23.98 2.74 5.33
N SER A 184 -23.96 2.48 4.01
CA SER A 184 -24.74 3.23 3.02
C SER A 184 -26.27 3.11 3.22
N GLY A 185 -26.73 2.00 3.77
CA GLY A 185 -28.16 1.74 4.00
C GLY A 185 -28.69 2.19 5.35
N GLY A 186 -27.87 2.71 6.25
CA GLY A 186 -28.25 3.09 7.61
C GLY A 186 -28.69 1.92 8.50
N ALA A 187 -28.41 0.67 8.09
CA ALA A 187 -28.71 -0.51 8.89
C ALA A 187 -27.81 -0.57 10.15
N GLU A 188 -28.34 -1.11 11.23
CA GLU A 188 -27.54 -1.38 12.43
C GLU A 188 -26.45 -2.42 12.13
N LEU A 189 -25.24 -2.15 12.58
CA LEU A 189 -24.10 -3.03 12.34
C LEU A 189 -23.98 -4.08 13.44
N HIS A 190 -23.76 -5.33 13.02
CA HIS A 190 -23.39 -6.41 13.91
C HIS A 190 -21.86 -6.45 14.09
N TYR A 191 -21.40 -6.43 15.33
CA TYR A 191 -19.98 -6.55 15.68
C TYR A 191 -19.71 -7.91 16.31
N PRO A 192 -18.74 -8.68 15.81
CA PRO A 192 -18.25 -9.88 16.50
C PRO A 192 -17.73 -9.53 17.91
N ALA A 193 -17.80 -10.47 18.84
CA ALA A 193 -17.24 -10.30 20.17
C ALA A 193 -15.74 -9.96 20.13
N GLU A 194 -15.25 -9.20 21.11
CA GLU A 194 -13.89 -8.67 21.09
C GLU A 194 -12.83 -9.77 21.03
N GLU A 195 -13.01 -10.85 21.78
CA GLU A 195 -12.12 -12.02 21.76
C GLU A 195 -12.03 -12.67 20.38
N VAL A 196 -13.12 -12.64 19.59
CA VAL A 196 -13.13 -13.15 18.21
C VAL A 196 -12.34 -12.22 17.29
N ARG A 197 -12.46 -10.88 17.46
CA ARG A 197 -11.68 -9.89 16.69
C ARG A 197 -10.18 -10.06 16.95
N ILE A 198 -9.78 -10.16 18.23
CA ILE A 198 -8.39 -10.38 18.64
C ILE A 198 -7.86 -11.72 18.09
N LYS A 199 -8.64 -12.80 18.22
CA LYS A 199 -8.28 -14.09 17.68
C LYS A 199 -8.03 -14.04 16.18
N THR A 200 -8.91 -13.39 15.44
CA THR A 200 -8.80 -13.26 13.97
C THR A 200 -7.55 -12.47 13.59
N ALA A 201 -7.29 -11.34 14.23
CA ALA A 201 -6.07 -10.55 13.99
C ALA A 201 -4.80 -11.38 14.22
N LYS A 202 -4.73 -12.11 15.33
CA LYS A 202 -3.60 -13.02 15.63
C LYS A 202 -3.42 -14.15 14.61
N GLN A 203 -4.51 -14.68 14.05
CA GLN A 203 -4.44 -15.69 12.99
C GLN A 203 -3.79 -15.13 11.72
N PHE A 204 -4.14 -13.89 11.33
CA PHE A 204 -3.53 -13.21 10.19
C PHE A 204 -2.10 -12.72 10.45
N ALA A 205 -1.71 -12.49 11.68
CA ALA A 205 -0.35 -12.12 12.06
C ALA A 205 0.58 -13.35 12.19
N SER A 206 0.04 -14.57 12.18
CA SER A 206 0.82 -15.80 12.35
C SER A 206 1.79 -16.03 11.17
N PRO A 207 3.03 -16.50 11.42
CA PRO A 207 3.94 -16.93 10.35
C PRO A 207 3.37 -18.01 9.42
N LEU A 208 2.38 -18.78 9.89
CA LEU A 208 1.71 -19.82 9.09
C LEU A 208 0.95 -19.26 7.88
N ILE A 209 0.73 -17.95 7.81
CA ILE A 209 0.07 -17.31 6.66
C ILE A 209 1.02 -17.15 5.45
N GLU A 210 2.34 -17.18 5.63
CA GLU A 210 3.32 -16.90 4.57
C GLU A 210 3.13 -17.74 3.30
N PRO A 211 2.93 -19.08 3.37
CA PRO A 211 2.62 -19.87 2.18
C PRO A 211 1.31 -19.45 1.48
N ILE A 212 0.35 -18.92 2.25
CA ILE A 212 -0.92 -18.42 1.70
C ILE A 212 -0.70 -17.12 0.92
N LEU A 213 0.14 -16.23 1.44
CA LEU A 213 0.48 -14.98 0.75
C LEU A 213 1.14 -15.25 -0.60
N GLN A 214 2.09 -16.20 -0.64
CA GLN A 214 2.77 -16.59 -1.88
C GLN A 214 1.76 -17.18 -2.89
N ARG A 215 0.84 -18.03 -2.45
CA ARG A 215 -0.22 -18.57 -3.33
C ARG A 215 -1.16 -17.47 -3.83
N ALA A 216 -1.55 -16.52 -2.97
CA ALA A 216 -2.39 -15.39 -3.35
C ALA A 216 -1.68 -14.49 -4.38
N TRP A 217 -0.38 -14.26 -4.19
CA TRP A 217 0.44 -13.52 -5.14
C TRP A 217 0.53 -14.23 -6.50
N GLN A 218 0.79 -15.54 -6.54
CA GLN A 218 0.80 -16.32 -7.79
C GLN A 218 -0.56 -16.31 -8.49
N ALA A 219 -1.65 -16.42 -7.72
CA ALA A 219 -2.99 -16.30 -8.28
C ALA A 219 -3.25 -14.91 -8.88
N ALA A 220 -2.79 -13.83 -8.22
CA ALA A 220 -2.90 -12.48 -8.76
C ALA A 220 -2.08 -12.30 -10.04
N LEU A 221 -0.85 -12.84 -10.09
CA LEU A 221 -0.01 -12.82 -11.30
C LEU A 221 -0.68 -13.51 -12.48
N SER A 222 -1.37 -14.63 -12.26
CA SER A 222 -2.06 -15.35 -13.33
C SER A 222 -3.15 -14.53 -14.01
N LEU A 223 -3.75 -13.54 -13.32
CA LEU A 223 -4.77 -12.65 -13.89
C LEU A 223 -4.21 -11.70 -14.96
N ILE A 224 -2.91 -11.43 -14.91
CA ILE A 224 -2.22 -10.53 -15.85
C ILE A 224 -1.15 -11.24 -16.68
N GLU A 225 -1.13 -12.57 -16.68
CA GLU A 225 -0.11 -13.38 -17.41
C GLU A 225 -0.06 -13.02 -18.90
N HIS A 226 -1.21 -12.74 -19.50
CA HIS A 226 -1.30 -12.31 -20.90
C HIS A 226 -0.59 -10.97 -21.19
N GLN A 227 -0.23 -10.20 -20.17
CA GLN A 227 0.51 -8.92 -20.29
C GLN A 227 2.01 -9.07 -19.99
N TYR A 228 2.50 -10.30 -19.77
CA TYR A 228 3.87 -10.53 -19.29
C TYR A 228 4.92 -9.89 -20.18
N THR A 229 4.85 -10.08 -21.48
CA THR A 229 5.83 -9.51 -22.45
C THR A 229 5.83 -7.98 -22.45
N GLU A 230 4.71 -7.34 -22.08
CA GLU A 230 4.62 -5.89 -22.00
C GLU A 230 5.25 -5.35 -20.72
N TYR A 231 4.90 -5.91 -19.56
CA TYR A 231 5.39 -5.35 -18.29
C TYR A 231 6.79 -5.80 -17.91
N ALA A 232 7.29 -6.87 -18.51
CA ALA A 232 8.66 -7.36 -18.28
C ALA A 232 9.73 -6.65 -19.13
N SER A 233 9.30 -5.84 -20.12
CA SER A 233 10.20 -5.11 -21.03
C SER A 233 10.81 -3.85 -20.42
#